data_84e57161f2e4c4144bbbac5246514d7b
#
_entry.id   84e57161f2e4c4144bbbac5246514d7b
#
_cell.length_a   1.000
_cell.length_b   1.000
_cell.length_c   1.000
_cell.angle_alpha   90.00
_cell.angle_beta   90.00
_cell.angle_gamma   90.00
#
_symmetry.space_group_name_H-M   'P 1'
#
loop_
_entity.id
_entity.type
_entity.pdbx_description
1 polymer ?
#
loop_
_entity_poly.entity_id
_entity_poly.type
_entity_poly.pdbx_seq_one_letter_code
_entity_poly.pdbx_strand_id
1 'polypeptide(L)'
;MKFTKYERQAAEGKPLPNDLGLVDACMYDALRYLYASHRIGIIERDAAAKEKERLVNLYLAFRAYSFTADKWEEHLKSVIGPASAAYEENPTKENADALFEAFWFRKPGEKVEAKRTNGQRIEQ
;
A
#
# COMPACT_ATOMS: atom_id res chain seq x y z
N MET A 1 -8.85 -8.17 -3.77
CA MET A 1 -9.52 -8.75 -4.95
C MET A 1 -8.93 -10.12 -5.24
N LYS A 2 -9.78 -11.07 -5.47
CA LYS A 2 -9.28 -12.35 -5.96
C LYS A 2 -9.05 -12.21 -7.45
N PHE A 3 -7.82 -12.04 -7.82
CA PHE A 3 -7.45 -11.61 -9.16
C PHE A 3 -8.02 -12.51 -10.25
N THR A 4 -7.87 -13.82 -10.12
CA THR A 4 -8.33 -14.74 -11.17
C THR A 4 -9.84 -14.67 -11.41
N LYS A 5 -10.62 -14.56 -10.33
CA LYS A 5 -12.07 -14.47 -10.46
C LYS A 5 -12.50 -13.18 -11.17
N TYR A 6 -11.94 -12.07 -10.74
CA TYR A 6 -12.33 -10.78 -11.30
C TYR A 6 -11.72 -10.56 -12.68
N GLU A 7 -10.56 -11.13 -12.94
CA GLU A 7 -9.99 -11.06 -14.27
C GLU A 7 -10.90 -11.73 -15.30
N ARG A 8 -11.45 -12.88 -14.94
CA ARG A 8 -12.38 -13.58 -15.85
C ARG A 8 -13.61 -12.71 -16.13
N GLN A 9 -14.18 -12.13 -15.09
CA GLN A 9 -15.36 -11.28 -15.27
C GLN A 9 -15.04 -10.06 -16.14
N ALA A 10 -13.86 -9.46 -15.94
CA ALA A 10 -13.44 -8.33 -16.76
C ALA A 10 -13.25 -8.74 -18.21
N ALA A 11 -12.66 -9.92 -18.45
CA ALA A 11 -12.46 -10.42 -19.81
C ALA A 11 -13.77 -10.65 -20.51
N GLU A 12 -14.80 -11.05 -19.78
CA GLU A 12 -16.14 -11.25 -20.34
C GLU A 12 -16.92 -9.95 -20.52
N GLY A 13 -16.36 -8.83 -20.09
CA GLY A 13 -17.00 -7.54 -20.23
C GLY A 13 -18.09 -7.26 -19.22
N LYS A 14 -18.12 -7.97 -18.11
CA LYS A 14 -19.15 -7.78 -17.11
C LYS A 14 -19.00 -6.44 -16.40
N PRO A 15 -20.11 -5.87 -15.90
CA PRO A 15 -20.04 -4.57 -15.20
C PRO A 15 -19.16 -4.64 -13.98
N LEU A 16 -18.65 -3.48 -13.57
CA LEU A 16 -17.79 -3.35 -12.39
C LEU A 16 -18.55 -3.86 -11.15
N PRO A 17 -17.95 -4.81 -10.41
CA PRO A 17 -18.55 -5.22 -9.13
C PRO A 17 -18.57 -4.02 -8.17
N ASN A 18 -19.61 -3.94 -7.35
CA ASN A 18 -19.78 -2.79 -6.47
C ASN A 18 -19.18 -3.02 -5.08
N ASP A 19 -18.50 -4.14 -4.87
CA ASP A 19 -17.88 -4.46 -3.59
C ASP A 19 -16.36 -4.27 -3.59
N LEU A 20 -15.82 -3.67 -4.65
CA LEU A 20 -14.37 -3.46 -4.77
C LEU A 20 -13.96 -2.11 -4.22
N GLY A 21 -12.80 -2.06 -3.57
CA GLY A 21 -12.18 -0.81 -3.18
C GLY A 21 -11.64 -0.07 -4.41
N LEU A 22 -11.16 1.15 -4.19
CA LEU A 22 -10.78 2.02 -5.30
C LEU A 22 -9.69 1.42 -6.18
N VAL A 23 -8.62 0.91 -5.58
CA VAL A 23 -7.50 0.36 -6.36
C VAL A 23 -7.96 -0.85 -7.16
N ASP A 24 -8.73 -1.74 -6.53
CA ASP A 24 -9.25 -2.93 -7.20
C ASP A 24 -10.22 -2.56 -8.31
N ALA A 25 -11.07 -1.55 -8.09
CA ALA A 25 -12.01 -1.09 -9.09
C ALA A 25 -11.28 -0.53 -10.31
N CYS A 26 -10.24 0.26 -10.10
CA CYS A 26 -9.45 0.80 -11.20
C CYS A 26 -8.78 -0.32 -12.00
N MET A 27 -8.26 -1.32 -11.31
CA MET A 27 -7.64 -2.46 -11.99
C MET A 27 -8.66 -3.24 -12.79
N TYR A 28 -9.84 -3.45 -12.24
CA TYR A 28 -10.91 -4.14 -12.95
C TYR A 28 -11.28 -3.42 -14.24
N ASP A 29 -11.49 -2.11 -14.16
CA ASP A 29 -11.86 -1.33 -15.33
C ASP A 29 -10.75 -1.33 -16.38
N ALA A 30 -9.48 -1.23 -15.95
CA ALA A 30 -8.36 -1.27 -16.88
C ALA A 30 -8.29 -2.60 -17.60
N LEU A 31 -8.49 -3.71 -16.89
CA LEU A 31 -8.49 -5.04 -17.50
C LEU A 31 -9.66 -5.19 -18.46
N ARG A 32 -10.84 -4.75 -18.05
CA ARG A 32 -12.02 -4.85 -18.90
C ARG A 32 -11.81 -4.08 -20.21
N TYR A 33 -11.24 -2.89 -20.12
CA TYR A 33 -10.95 -2.08 -21.29
C TYR A 33 -9.92 -2.77 -22.18
N LEU A 34 -8.88 -3.33 -21.59
CA LEU A 34 -7.83 -4.00 -22.34
C LEU A 34 -8.36 -5.20 -23.11
N TYR A 35 -9.15 -6.04 -22.43
CA TYR A 35 -9.74 -7.22 -23.09
C TYR A 35 -10.70 -6.81 -24.19
N ALA A 36 -11.49 -5.76 -23.98
CA ALA A 36 -12.39 -5.27 -25.01
C ALA A 36 -11.62 -4.75 -26.23
N SER A 37 -10.56 -4.00 -26.01
CA SER A 37 -9.73 -3.46 -27.08
C SER A 37 -9.09 -4.57 -27.91
N HIS A 38 -8.64 -5.63 -27.26
CA HIS A 38 -8.08 -6.78 -27.96
C HIS A 38 -9.17 -7.49 -28.78
N ARG A 39 -10.35 -7.64 -28.20
CA ARG A 39 -11.45 -8.36 -28.85
C ARG A 39 -11.90 -7.70 -30.14
N ILE A 40 -11.90 -6.36 -30.18
CA ILE A 40 -12.31 -5.63 -31.38
C ILE A 40 -11.13 -5.27 -32.29
N GLY A 41 -9.93 -5.76 -31.98
CA GLY A 41 -8.79 -5.63 -32.87
C GLY A 41 -8.00 -4.34 -32.80
N ILE A 42 -8.26 -3.49 -31.80
CA ILE A 42 -7.50 -2.25 -31.64
C ILE A 42 -6.08 -2.53 -31.18
N ILE A 43 -5.90 -3.59 -30.39
CA ILE A 43 -4.59 -3.94 -29.88
C ILE A 43 -4.30 -5.41 -30.20
N GLU A 44 -3.08 -5.70 -30.65
CA GLU A 44 -2.67 -7.06 -30.98
C GLU A 44 -2.41 -7.88 -29.73
N ARG A 45 -2.39 -9.20 -29.90
CA ARG A 45 -2.21 -10.13 -28.80
C ARG A 45 -0.95 -9.86 -28.00
N ASP A 46 0.21 -9.70 -28.69
CA ASP A 46 1.49 -9.51 -27.98
C ASP A 46 1.51 -8.19 -27.25
N ALA A 47 0.99 -7.14 -27.86
CA ALA A 47 0.92 -5.83 -27.22
C ALA A 47 -0.06 -5.88 -26.04
N ALA A 48 -1.15 -6.62 -26.16
CA ALA A 48 -2.11 -6.78 -25.06
C ALA A 48 -1.49 -7.51 -23.89
N ALA A 49 -0.67 -8.54 -24.18
CA ALA A 49 0.01 -9.29 -23.10
C ALA A 49 0.98 -8.40 -22.34
N LYS A 50 1.74 -7.56 -23.07
CA LYS A 50 2.67 -6.64 -22.42
C LYS A 50 1.95 -5.60 -21.59
N GLU A 51 0.84 -5.08 -22.09
CA GLU A 51 0.05 -4.10 -21.37
C GLU A 51 -0.56 -4.71 -20.11
N LYS A 52 -1.02 -5.95 -20.20
CA LYS A 52 -1.55 -6.65 -19.04
C LYS A 52 -0.48 -6.80 -17.97
N GLU A 53 0.75 -7.17 -18.38
CA GLU A 53 1.85 -7.32 -17.43
C GLU A 53 2.14 -5.99 -16.73
N ARG A 54 2.14 -4.89 -17.50
CA ARG A 54 2.37 -3.57 -16.94
C ARG A 54 1.28 -3.21 -15.92
N LEU A 55 0.03 -3.50 -16.26
CA LEU A 55 -1.09 -3.22 -15.37
C LEU A 55 -1.02 -4.02 -14.08
N VAL A 56 -0.65 -5.31 -14.19
CA VAL A 56 -0.52 -6.16 -13.00
C VAL A 56 0.58 -5.63 -12.09
N ASN A 57 1.72 -5.23 -12.66
CA ASN A 57 2.82 -4.68 -11.87
C ASN A 57 2.44 -3.39 -11.17
N LEU A 58 1.72 -2.50 -11.87
CA LEU A 58 1.23 -1.27 -11.26
C LEU A 58 0.24 -1.56 -10.14
N TYR A 59 -0.66 -2.50 -10.38
CA TYR A 59 -1.65 -2.88 -9.39
C TYR A 59 -1.00 -3.38 -8.11
N LEU A 60 0.01 -4.25 -8.22
CA LEU A 60 0.71 -4.77 -7.06
C LEU A 60 1.45 -3.67 -6.31
N ALA A 61 2.04 -2.72 -7.05
CA ALA A 61 2.73 -1.60 -6.43
C ALA A 61 1.76 -0.70 -5.67
N PHE A 62 0.61 -0.40 -6.25
CA PHE A 62 -0.40 0.42 -5.59
C PHE A 62 -0.98 -0.26 -4.36
N ARG A 63 -1.19 -1.58 -4.44
CA ARG A 63 -1.68 -2.33 -3.29
C ARG A 63 -0.68 -2.28 -2.14
N ALA A 64 0.61 -2.45 -2.44
CA ALA A 64 1.63 -2.39 -1.41
C ALA A 64 1.72 -1.00 -0.79
N TYR A 65 1.63 0.04 -1.62
CA TYR A 65 1.67 1.41 -1.13
C TYR A 65 0.46 1.71 -0.25
N SER A 66 -0.72 1.34 -0.69
CA SER A 66 -1.95 1.59 0.06
C SER A 66 -1.92 0.88 1.41
N PHE A 67 -1.46 -0.37 1.43
CA PHE A 67 -1.32 -1.12 2.66
C PHE A 67 -0.38 -0.44 3.63
N THR A 68 0.76 0.06 3.11
CA THR A 68 1.73 0.76 3.93
C THR A 68 1.18 2.06 4.50
N ALA A 69 0.44 2.81 3.67
CA ALA A 69 -0.17 4.06 4.10
C ALA A 69 -1.19 3.82 5.20
N ASP A 70 -2.01 2.77 5.05
CA ASP A 70 -3.01 2.42 6.07
C ASP A 70 -2.34 2.04 7.37
N LYS A 71 -1.23 1.32 7.30
CA LYS A 71 -0.49 0.95 8.50
C LYS A 71 0.10 2.17 9.21
N TRP A 72 0.60 3.12 8.46
CA TRP A 72 1.12 4.36 9.05
C TRP A 72 0.02 5.18 9.68
N GLU A 73 -1.15 5.23 9.06
CA GLU A 73 -2.29 5.95 9.63
C GLU A 73 -2.72 5.31 10.94
N GLU A 74 -2.79 3.99 10.98
CA GLU A 74 -3.12 3.27 12.19
C GLU A 74 -2.10 3.53 13.29
N HIS A 75 -0.81 3.50 12.93
CA HIS A 75 0.28 3.75 13.86
C HIS A 75 0.21 5.17 14.42
N LEU A 76 -0.10 6.13 13.56
CA LEU A 76 -0.24 7.52 13.97
C LEU A 76 -1.32 7.67 15.04
N LYS A 77 -2.47 7.04 14.82
CA LYS A 77 -3.59 7.15 15.73
C LYS A 77 -3.37 6.41 17.04
N SER A 78 -2.77 5.22 16.98
CA SER A 78 -2.71 4.35 18.16
C SER A 78 -1.43 4.49 18.95
N VAL A 79 -0.36 4.99 18.36
CA VAL A 79 0.95 5.06 19.02
C VAL A 79 1.49 6.47 19.09
N ILE A 80 1.64 7.15 17.95
CA ILE A 80 2.26 8.48 17.92
C ILE A 80 1.37 9.51 18.59
N GLY A 81 0.07 9.51 18.29
CA GLY A 81 -0.84 10.47 18.87
C GLY A 81 -0.86 10.46 20.39
N PRO A 82 -1.07 9.26 21.01
CA PRO A 82 -1.04 9.19 22.48
C PRO A 82 0.30 9.59 23.08
N ALA A 83 1.42 9.22 22.45
CA ALA A 83 2.75 9.60 22.97
C ALA A 83 2.96 11.10 22.87
N SER A 84 2.49 11.72 21.81
CA SER A 84 2.57 13.17 21.62
C SER A 84 1.75 13.89 22.68
N ALA A 85 0.53 13.41 22.92
CA ALA A 85 -0.34 14.01 23.95
C ALA A 85 0.28 13.89 25.34
N ALA A 86 0.88 12.75 25.64
CA ALA A 86 1.52 12.54 26.94
C ALA A 86 2.71 13.50 27.13
N TYR A 87 3.49 13.72 26.09
CA TYR A 87 4.62 14.64 26.18
C TYR A 87 4.14 16.08 26.33
N GLU A 88 3.10 16.48 25.62
CA GLU A 88 2.58 17.83 25.74
C GLU A 88 2.03 18.10 27.15
N GLU A 89 1.38 17.10 27.71
CA GLU A 89 0.81 17.25 29.04
C GLU A 89 1.89 17.25 30.11
N ASN A 90 2.94 16.46 29.95
CA ASN A 90 3.99 16.32 30.94
C ASN A 90 5.35 16.14 30.23
N PRO A 91 6.04 17.25 29.90
CA PRO A 91 7.25 17.20 29.10
C PRO A 91 8.47 16.74 29.90
N THR A 92 8.52 15.46 30.19
CA THR A 92 9.65 14.83 30.85
C THR A 92 10.56 14.17 29.84
N LYS A 93 11.76 13.80 30.28
CA LYS A 93 12.68 13.07 29.42
C LYS A 93 12.08 11.72 29.02
N GLU A 94 11.40 11.06 29.96
CA GLU A 94 10.78 9.78 29.67
C GLU A 94 9.72 9.90 28.59
N ASN A 95 8.89 10.94 28.68
CA ASN A 95 7.86 11.12 27.65
C ASN A 95 8.45 11.57 26.32
N ALA A 96 9.54 12.32 26.34
CA ALA A 96 10.25 12.69 25.13
C ALA A 96 10.84 11.45 24.44
N ASP A 97 11.45 10.57 25.24
CA ASP A 97 12.01 9.33 24.71
C ASP A 97 10.91 8.44 24.14
N ALA A 98 9.78 8.36 24.84
CA ALA A 98 8.65 7.57 24.37
C ALA A 98 8.10 8.09 23.04
N LEU A 99 8.02 9.42 22.90
CA LEU A 99 7.58 10.02 21.66
C LEU A 99 8.56 9.73 20.52
N PHE A 100 9.84 9.85 20.81
CA PHE A 100 10.86 9.52 19.81
C PHE A 100 10.73 8.07 19.35
N GLU A 101 10.58 7.15 20.31
CA GLU A 101 10.39 5.73 19.99
C GLU A 101 9.14 5.50 19.17
N ALA A 102 8.08 6.26 19.44
CA ALA A 102 6.81 6.09 18.75
C ALA A 102 6.90 6.34 17.24
N PHE A 103 7.90 7.11 16.81
CA PHE A 103 8.08 7.36 15.39
C PHE A 103 8.70 6.18 14.65
N TRP A 104 9.23 5.20 15.38
CA TRP A 104 9.75 4.00 14.74
C TRP A 104 8.62 3.06 14.43
N PHE A 105 8.39 2.82 13.15
CA PHE A 105 7.32 1.95 12.71
C PHE A 105 7.83 0.50 12.70
N ARG A 106 7.39 -0.25 13.70
CA ARG A 106 7.81 -1.63 13.82
C ARG A 106 6.72 -2.45 14.52
N LYS A 107 6.87 -3.75 14.46
CA LYS A 107 5.89 -4.63 15.08
C LYS A 107 5.99 -4.56 16.60
N PRO A 108 4.88 -4.78 17.31
CA PRO A 108 4.92 -4.84 18.76
C PRO A 108 5.93 -5.87 19.24
N GLY A 109 6.74 -5.50 20.22
CA GLY A 109 7.77 -6.38 20.74
C GLY A 109 9.06 -6.43 19.95
N GLU A 110 9.07 -5.87 18.76
CA GLU A 110 10.24 -5.83 17.92
C GLU A 110 11.22 -4.80 18.48
N LYS A 111 12.48 -5.20 18.56
CA LYS A 111 13.49 -4.29 19.09
C LYS A 111 14.03 -3.37 18.03
N VAL A 112 14.29 -2.13 18.39
CA VAL A 112 15.00 -1.22 17.51
C VAL A 112 16.44 -1.70 17.41
N GLU A 113 16.90 -1.86 16.18
CA GLU A 113 18.29 -2.22 15.95
C GLU A 113 19.16 -1.04 16.29
N ALA A 114 20.11 -1.28 17.12
CA ALA A 114 20.98 -0.20 17.56
C ALA A 114 22.08 0.04 16.55
N LYS A 115 21.88 -0.09 15.32
CA LYS A 115 22.89 0.16 14.44
C LYS A 115 22.73 1.32 13.73
N ARG A 116 23.45 1.72 13.61
CA ARG A 116 23.29 2.76 12.90
C ARG A 116 24.48 3.15 12.39
N THR A 117 24.88 2.57 12.19
CA THR A 117 25.57 2.71 11.70
C THR A 117 25.91 3.03 11.10
N ASN A 118 26.46 2.76 11.02
CA ASN A 118 26.76 3.20 10.57
C ASN A 118 26.66 3.93 10.22
N GLY A 119 26.97 3.88 10.14
CA GLY A 119 26.68 4.62 9.87
C GLY A 119 26.28 5.16 10.02
N GLN A 120 26.45 5.11 10.02
CA GLN A 120 25.90 5.68 10.13
C GLN A 120 25.56 6.50 10.69
N ARG A 121 25.79 6.63 10.83
CA ARG A 121 25.54 7.34 11.37
C ARG A 121 25.14 8.24 11.87
N ILE A 122 24.98 8.28 12.15
CA ILE A 122 24.66 9.03 12.72
C ILE A 122 24.99 9.32 13.57
N GLU A 123 25.50 9.14 13.80
CA GLU A 123 25.59 9.47 14.39
C GLU A 123 25.47 9.88 14.93
N GLN A 124 25.80 9.62 15.18
CA GLN A 124 25.58 9.94 15.55
C GLN A 124 25.45 10.30 15.66
#